data_e5e26714bf02e1d8e7d54256b1f6fe1d
#
_entry.id   e5e26714bf02e1d8e7d54256b1f6fe1d
#
_cell.length_a   1.000
_cell.length_b   1.000
_cell.length_c   1.000
_cell.angle_alpha   90.00
_cell.angle_beta   90.00
_cell.angle_gamma   90.00
#
_symmetry.space_group_name_H-M   'P 1'
#
loop_
_entity.id
_entity.type
_entity.pdbx_description
1 polymer ?
#
loop_
_entity_poly.entity_id
_entity_poly.type
_entity_poly.pdbx_seq_one_letter_code
_entity_poly.pdbx_strand_id
1 'polypeptide(L)'
;MARFDVFTNPEASERAETPYFLDVQNDYIDGLETRVVIPLRTEAAFGPQARHLNPVLAVANERVVIDTATLGAVPLAELHRPLRRLVDGREAVQQALDTLFGAY
;
A
#
# COMPACT_ATOMS: atom_id res chain seq x y z
N MET A 1 -6.10 6.22 -12.14
CA MET A 1 -5.45 5.79 -10.89
C MET A 1 -4.48 6.85 -10.45
N ALA A 2 -4.39 7.03 -9.16
CA ALA A 2 -3.55 8.08 -8.61
C ALA A 2 -2.76 7.55 -7.42
N ARG A 3 -1.61 8.17 -7.15
CA ARG A 3 -0.81 7.86 -5.97
C ARG A 3 -1.66 8.02 -4.72
N PHE A 4 -1.51 7.10 -3.78
CA PHE A 4 -2.28 7.00 -2.53
C PHE A 4 -3.72 6.51 -2.69
N ASP A 5 -4.13 6.06 -3.87
CA ASP A 5 -5.37 5.32 -4.00
C ASP A 5 -5.23 3.96 -3.30
N VAL A 6 -6.28 3.55 -2.60
CA VAL A 6 -6.34 2.27 -1.91
C VAL A 6 -7.29 1.36 -2.67
N PHE A 7 -6.83 0.17 -3.01
CA PHE A 7 -7.60 -0.84 -3.74
C PHE A 7 -7.84 -2.05 -2.87
N THR A 8 -8.99 -2.69 -3.03
CA THR A 8 -9.20 -4.02 -2.47
C THR A 8 -8.24 -5.00 -3.15
N ASN A 9 -7.62 -5.88 -2.37
CA ASN A 9 -6.76 -6.92 -2.94
C ASN A 9 -7.59 -7.77 -3.92
N PRO A 10 -7.17 -7.87 -5.20
CA PRO A 10 -7.93 -8.63 -6.20
C PRO A 10 -7.97 -10.13 -5.92
N GLU A 11 -6.99 -10.66 -5.17
CA GLU A 11 -6.96 -12.09 -4.82
C GLU A 11 -7.81 -12.34 -3.57
N ALA A 12 -8.99 -12.90 -3.76
CA ALA A 12 -9.94 -13.11 -2.65
C ALA A 12 -9.38 -13.98 -1.53
N SER A 13 -8.56 -14.97 -1.86
CA SER A 13 -7.99 -15.90 -0.87
C SER A 13 -6.98 -15.24 0.07
N GLU A 14 -6.46 -14.08 -0.30
CA GLU A 14 -5.45 -13.35 0.49
C GLU A 14 -6.05 -12.23 1.34
N ARG A 15 -7.31 -11.86 1.12
CA ARG A 15 -7.91 -10.68 1.74
C ARG A 15 -8.03 -10.74 3.25
N ALA A 16 -8.09 -11.95 3.83
CA ALA A 16 -8.15 -12.09 5.27
C ALA A 16 -6.91 -11.54 5.97
N GLU A 17 -5.75 -11.66 5.32
CA GLU A 17 -4.47 -11.20 5.86
C GLU A 17 -3.98 -9.92 5.18
N THR A 18 -4.26 -9.75 3.89
CA THR A 18 -3.85 -8.60 3.09
C THR A 18 -5.06 -8.03 2.37
N PRO A 19 -5.89 -7.24 3.09
CA PRO A 19 -7.16 -6.77 2.52
C PRO A 19 -7.01 -5.74 1.41
N TYR A 20 -5.92 -4.96 1.40
CA TYR A 20 -5.80 -3.83 0.48
C TYR A 20 -4.41 -3.71 -0.12
N PHE A 21 -4.35 -2.97 -1.24
CA PHE A 21 -3.12 -2.48 -1.85
C PHE A 21 -3.14 -0.95 -1.87
N LEU A 22 -2.02 -0.34 -1.58
CA LEU A 22 -1.84 1.12 -1.63
C LEU A 22 -0.97 1.49 -2.84
N ASP A 23 -1.50 2.30 -3.74
CA ASP A 23 -0.76 2.81 -4.88
C ASP A 23 0.27 3.83 -4.42
N VAL A 24 1.53 3.61 -4.73
CA VAL A 24 2.62 4.53 -4.37
C VAL A 24 3.42 5.01 -5.59
N GLN A 25 2.95 4.68 -6.78
CA GLN A 25 3.65 5.09 -8.00
C GLN A 25 3.50 6.60 -8.25
N ASN A 26 4.57 7.22 -8.71
CA ASN A 26 4.56 8.63 -9.08
C ASN A 26 3.54 8.87 -10.20
N ASP A 27 2.66 9.88 -10.02
CA ASP A 27 1.62 10.20 -10.99
C ASP A 27 2.18 10.70 -12.33
N TYR A 28 3.42 11.15 -12.37
CA TYR A 28 4.08 11.51 -13.64
C TYR A 28 4.37 10.30 -14.52
N ILE A 29 4.37 9.10 -13.95
CA ILE A 29 4.61 7.87 -14.69
C ILE A 29 3.25 7.23 -14.98
N ASP A 30 2.68 7.53 -16.12
CA ASP A 30 1.42 6.94 -16.57
C ASP A 30 1.63 6.16 -17.86
N GLY A 31 0.58 5.55 -18.35
CA GLY A 31 0.65 4.76 -19.59
C GLY A 31 1.35 3.42 -19.44
N LEU A 32 1.82 3.06 -18.27
CA LEU A 32 2.36 1.72 -18.00
C LEU A 32 1.21 0.74 -17.76
N GLU A 33 1.46 -0.52 -18.04
CA GLU A 33 0.47 -1.57 -17.79
C GLU A 33 0.44 -2.05 -16.34
N THR A 34 1.31 -1.50 -15.50
CA THR A 34 1.43 -1.85 -14.09
C THR A 34 1.42 -0.62 -13.20
N ARG A 35 1.07 -0.84 -11.92
CA ARG A 35 1.22 0.16 -10.86
C ARG A 35 2.03 -0.45 -9.73
N VAL A 36 2.94 0.33 -9.16
CA VAL A 36 3.67 -0.10 -7.97
C VAL A 36 2.79 0.14 -6.75
N VAL A 37 2.54 -0.92 -5.99
CA VAL A 37 1.69 -0.88 -4.80
C VAL A 37 2.42 -1.46 -3.60
N ILE A 38 1.95 -1.08 -2.40
CA ILE A 38 2.39 -1.70 -1.15
C ILE A 38 1.20 -2.49 -0.58
N PRO A 39 1.40 -3.77 -0.22
CA PRO A 39 0.36 -4.53 0.47
C PRO A 39 0.06 -3.93 1.84
N LEU A 40 -1.21 -3.81 2.17
CA LEU A 40 -1.68 -3.40 3.48
C LEU A 40 -2.20 -4.62 4.20
N ARG A 41 -1.52 -5.02 5.28
CA ARG A 41 -1.81 -6.25 5.99
C ARG A 41 -2.49 -5.97 7.33
N THR A 42 -3.27 -6.92 7.80
CA THR A 42 -3.83 -6.80 9.16
C THR A 42 -2.68 -6.85 10.18
N GLU A 43 -2.87 -6.21 11.33
CA GLU A 43 -1.83 -6.22 12.38
C GLU A 43 -1.50 -7.64 12.83
N ALA A 44 -2.51 -8.50 12.95
CA ALA A 44 -2.31 -9.89 13.36
C ALA A 44 -1.47 -10.67 12.36
N ALA A 45 -1.72 -10.49 11.07
CA ALA A 45 -1.00 -11.21 10.03
C ALA A 45 0.45 -10.73 9.89
N PHE A 46 0.70 -9.43 10.08
CA PHE A 46 2.05 -8.88 9.91
C PHE A 46 2.98 -9.25 11.08
N GLY A 47 2.45 -9.17 12.31
CA GLY A 47 3.27 -9.38 13.50
C GLY A 47 4.11 -8.16 13.86
N PRO A 48 5.35 -8.35 14.41
CA PRO A 48 6.18 -7.22 14.86
C PRO A 48 6.53 -6.26 13.72
N GLN A 49 6.44 -4.96 14.02
CA GLN A 49 6.66 -3.88 13.06
C GLN A 49 8.05 -3.27 13.24
N ALA A 50 8.71 -2.97 12.13
CA ALA A 50 9.97 -2.23 12.15
C ALA A 50 9.67 -0.74 12.13
N ARG A 51 10.29 -0.01 13.04
CA ARG A 51 10.10 1.43 13.20
C ARG A 51 10.39 2.16 11.88
N HIS A 52 9.52 3.10 11.53
CA HIS A 52 9.60 3.91 10.31
C HIS A 52 9.40 3.14 9.01
N LEU A 53 9.53 1.81 9.03
CA LEU A 53 9.34 0.99 7.84
C LEU A 53 7.90 0.49 7.69
N ASN A 54 7.24 0.18 8.81
CA ASN A 54 5.92 -0.44 8.82
C ASN A 54 4.91 0.41 9.60
N PRO A 55 4.56 1.60 9.13
CA PRO A 55 3.55 2.40 9.83
C PRO A 55 2.18 1.74 9.78
N VAL A 56 1.33 2.08 10.76
CA VAL A 56 -0.05 1.63 10.81
C VAL A 56 -0.94 2.74 10.28
N LEU A 57 -1.88 2.38 9.42
CA LEU A 57 -2.88 3.29 8.88
C LEU A 57 -4.28 2.79 9.19
N ALA A 58 -5.23 3.70 9.16
CA ALA A 58 -6.65 3.35 9.22
C ALA A 58 -7.25 3.44 7.82
N VAL A 59 -7.82 2.33 7.36
CA VAL A 59 -8.53 2.26 6.07
C VAL A 59 -9.90 1.68 6.34
N ALA A 60 -10.96 2.43 6.02
CA ALA A 60 -12.35 2.00 6.23
C ALA A 60 -12.59 1.52 7.67
N ASN A 61 -12.09 2.25 8.66
CA ASN A 61 -12.17 1.93 10.10
C ASN A 61 -11.41 0.66 10.50
N GLU A 62 -10.52 0.17 9.64
CA GLU A 62 -9.69 -0.99 9.91
C GLU A 62 -8.23 -0.56 10.02
N ARG A 63 -7.54 -1.03 11.06
CA ARG A 63 -6.11 -0.76 11.24
C ARG A 63 -5.32 -1.75 10.41
N VAL A 64 -4.45 -1.23 9.54
CA VAL A 64 -3.60 -2.06 8.68
C VAL A 64 -2.16 -1.61 8.78
N VAL A 65 -1.24 -2.55 8.61
CA VAL A 65 0.20 -2.31 8.61
C VAL A 65 0.67 -2.23 7.17
N ILE A 66 1.48 -1.23 6.87
CA ILE A 66 2.08 -1.08 5.55
C ILE A 66 3.28 -2.01 5.44
N ASP A 67 3.17 -3.02 4.60
CA ASP A 67 4.24 -3.98 4.35
C ASP A 67 5.18 -3.44 3.26
N THR A 68 5.93 -2.41 3.61
CA THR A 68 6.70 -1.61 2.66
C THR A 68 7.73 -2.43 1.88
N ALA A 69 8.41 -3.35 2.54
CA ALA A 69 9.45 -4.17 1.89
C ALA A 69 8.89 -5.14 0.86
N THR A 70 7.58 -5.39 0.86
CA THR A 70 6.92 -6.30 -0.08
C THR A 70 6.30 -5.54 -1.26
N LEU A 71 6.60 -4.26 -1.41
CA LEU A 71 6.10 -3.48 -2.54
C LEU A 71 6.44 -4.19 -3.86
N GLY A 72 5.56 -4.02 -4.84
CA GLY A 72 5.77 -4.64 -6.13
C GLY A 72 4.80 -4.11 -7.17
N ALA A 73 5.01 -4.50 -8.41
CA ALA A 73 4.17 -4.10 -9.52
C ALA A 73 2.97 -5.05 -9.64
N VAL A 74 1.80 -4.47 -9.80
CA VAL A 74 0.55 -5.21 -10.04
C VAL A 74 0.01 -4.79 -11.39
N PRO A 75 -0.46 -5.73 -12.22
CA PRO A 75 -1.09 -5.38 -13.50
C PRO A 75 -2.26 -4.42 -13.30
N LEU A 76 -2.30 -3.39 -14.10
CA LEU A 76 -3.36 -2.39 -14.06
C LEU A 76 -4.74 -3.04 -14.20
N ALA A 77 -4.84 -4.08 -15.03
CA ALA A 77 -6.09 -4.80 -15.26
C ALA A 77 -6.66 -5.49 -14.02
N GLU A 78 -5.82 -5.75 -13.00
CA GLU A 78 -6.26 -6.36 -11.76
C GLU A 78 -6.70 -5.34 -10.71
N LEU A 79 -6.38 -4.07 -10.91
CA LEU A 79 -6.77 -2.99 -10.02
C LEU A 79 -8.04 -2.34 -10.58
N HIS A 80 -9.15 -2.59 -9.92
CA HIS A 80 -10.44 -2.06 -10.35
C HIS A 80 -10.64 -0.63 -9.83
N ARG A 81 -11.85 -0.29 -9.42
CA ARG A 81 -12.13 1.03 -8.87
C ARG A 81 -11.44 1.19 -7.51
N PRO A 82 -10.78 2.33 -7.24
CA PRO A 82 -10.25 2.59 -5.89
C PRO A 82 -11.35 2.55 -4.85
N LEU A 83 -11.08 1.91 -3.72
CA LEU A 83 -11.98 1.90 -2.58
C LEU A 83 -12.07 3.29 -1.97
N ARG A 84 -10.93 3.94 -1.82
CA ARG A 84 -10.80 5.31 -1.32
C ARG A 84 -9.43 5.85 -1.64
N ARG A 85 -9.25 7.13 -1.38
CA ARG A 85 -7.94 7.77 -1.45
C ARG A 85 -7.43 8.02 -0.03
N LEU A 86 -6.18 7.69 0.21
CA LEU A 86 -5.55 7.95 1.49
C LEU A 86 -5.36 9.46 1.66
N VAL A 87 -5.85 10.01 2.78
CA VAL A 87 -5.69 11.43 3.12
C VAL A 87 -4.67 11.58 4.24
N ASP A 88 -4.90 10.89 5.36
CA ASP A 88 -4.01 10.92 6.50
C ASP A 88 -2.95 9.83 6.37
N GLY A 89 -1.75 10.13 6.86
CA GLY A 89 -0.67 9.14 6.88
C GLY A 89 0.22 9.13 5.66
N ARG A 90 0.02 10.02 4.69
CA ARG A 90 0.88 10.08 3.50
C ARG A 90 2.35 10.33 3.84
N GLU A 91 2.60 11.15 4.84
CA GLU A 91 3.97 11.43 5.29
C GLU A 91 4.63 10.19 5.88
N ALA A 92 3.88 9.38 6.62
CA ALA A 92 4.39 8.13 7.17
C ALA A 92 4.71 7.13 6.05
N VAL A 93 3.89 7.08 5.00
CA VAL A 93 4.17 6.25 3.83
C VAL A 93 5.45 6.70 3.13
N GLN A 94 5.61 8.00 2.93
CA GLN A 94 6.82 8.55 2.30
C GLN A 94 8.06 8.24 3.15
N GLN A 95 7.97 8.39 4.46
CA GLN A 95 9.06 8.04 5.37
C GLN A 95 9.41 6.56 5.28
N ALA A 96 8.42 5.68 5.15
CA ALA A 96 8.64 4.25 5.02
C ALA A 96 9.40 3.92 3.73
N LEU A 97 9.02 4.54 2.62
CA LEU A 97 9.71 4.39 1.35
C LEU A 97 11.15 4.92 1.42
N ASP A 98 11.35 6.07 2.05
CA ASP A 98 12.67 6.65 2.23
C ASP A 98 13.54 5.75 3.11
N THR A 99 12.96 5.15 4.12
CA THR A 99 13.65 4.19 4.99
C THR A 99 14.08 2.94 4.20
N LEU A 100 13.18 2.42 3.37
CA LEU A 100 13.44 1.22 2.57
C LEU A 100 14.54 1.47 1.53
N PHE A 101 14.52 2.64 0.88
CA PHE A 101 15.43 2.94 -0.21
C PHE A 101 16.67 3.72 0.21
N GLY A 102 16.81 4.05 1.49
CA GLY A 102 18.01 4.72 1.98
C GLY A 102 18.14 6.17 1.55
N ALA A 103 17.03 6.92 1.57
CA ALA A 103 17.03 8.32 1.18
C ALA A 103 17.60 9.28 2.26
N TYR A 104 18.13 8.75 3.34
CA TYR A 104 18.75 9.51 4.41
C TYR A 104 20.26 9.42 4.32
#